data_38f9277641e10ffd686b5dcc6279ebad
#
_entry.id   38f9277641e10ffd686b5dcc6279ebad
#
_cell.length_a   1.000
_cell.length_b   1.000
_cell.length_c   1.000
_cell.angle_alpha   90.00
_cell.angle_beta   90.00
_cell.angle_gamma   90.00
#
_symmetry.space_group_name_H-M   'P 1'
#
loop_
_entity.id
_entity.type
_entity.pdbx_description
1 polymer ?
#
loop_
_entity_poly.entity_id
_entity_poly.type
_entity_poly.pdbx_seq_one_letter_code
_entity_poly.pdbx_strand_id
1 'polypeptide(L)'
;GVLARRPFSAERFGDDSLSKRPMDRVTMPLRQMGVVISGQTDRDLPPLKITGSDHLTPINYTLPVASAQVKSALIFAALQADGESVIIEKEKTRNHTEDMIQQFGGEISVNGKEIRIKGGQTFTATDVTVPGDISSAAFFLVAGLIVPNSEITLKNVGINETRTGIIEVIQAMGGDLIITDVDEVAKSATLTVRSSELKPTEISGDIIPRLIDELPVIALLATQANGTTIIRDAEELKVKETDRIQVVADMLNDMGAEITPTEDGMIIQGKSQLNGATINTQGDHRIGMTAAVAALLVADGEVILERSEAIQTSYPTFFEDLSHLIV
;
A
#
# COMPACT_ATOMS: atom_id res chain seq x y z
N GLY A 1 -17.66 -7.94 3.73
CA GLY A 1 -18.28 -7.34 4.94
C GLY A 1 -19.63 -6.70 4.60
N VAL A 2 -19.68 -5.72 3.71
CA VAL A 2 -20.92 -4.95 3.40
C VAL A 2 -22.11 -5.82 2.98
N LEU A 3 -21.85 -6.92 2.27
CA LEU A 3 -22.89 -7.86 1.81
C LEU A 3 -23.32 -8.88 2.88
N ALA A 4 -22.69 -8.88 4.03
CA ALA A 4 -22.86 -9.93 5.05
C ALA A 4 -24.31 -10.08 5.54
N ARG A 5 -25.09 -8.98 5.62
CA ARG A 5 -26.50 -8.97 6.06
C ARG A 5 -27.43 -8.49 4.95
N ARG A 6 -27.23 -8.95 3.72
CA ARG A 6 -28.09 -8.58 2.59
C ARG A 6 -28.94 -9.78 2.12
N PRO A 7 -30.27 -9.61 1.92
CA PRO A 7 -31.19 -10.72 1.63
C PRO A 7 -31.12 -11.17 0.16
N PHE A 8 -29.93 -11.26 -0.39
CA PHE A 8 -29.68 -11.73 -1.75
C PHE A 8 -28.35 -12.46 -1.88
N SER A 9 -28.20 -13.23 -2.95
CA SER A 9 -26.94 -13.84 -3.32
C SER A 9 -26.20 -12.98 -4.33
N ALA A 10 -24.89 -12.88 -4.18
CA ALA A 10 -24.01 -12.15 -5.08
C ALA A 10 -22.80 -13.01 -5.45
N GLU A 11 -22.31 -12.83 -6.66
CA GLU A 11 -21.05 -13.40 -7.11
C GLU A 11 -20.01 -12.28 -7.27
N ARG A 12 -18.80 -12.53 -6.75
CA ARG A 12 -17.70 -11.59 -6.84
C ARG A 12 -16.53 -12.24 -7.55
N PHE A 13 -16.08 -11.58 -8.59
CA PHE A 13 -14.93 -11.98 -9.41
C PHE A 13 -13.96 -10.80 -9.50
N GLY A 14 -12.76 -11.06 -9.95
CA GLY A 14 -11.72 -10.07 -10.18
C GLY A 14 -11.04 -10.28 -11.53
N ASP A 15 -10.06 -9.46 -11.81
CA ASP A 15 -9.13 -9.66 -12.91
C ASP A 15 -8.23 -10.89 -12.69
N ASP A 16 -7.32 -11.14 -13.60
CA ASP A 16 -6.41 -12.29 -13.55
C ASP A 16 -5.50 -12.30 -12.31
N SER A 17 -5.14 -11.14 -11.79
CA SER A 17 -4.34 -10.99 -10.57
C SER A 17 -5.18 -11.32 -9.33
N LEU A 18 -6.35 -10.71 -9.19
CA LEU A 18 -7.25 -10.91 -8.04
C LEU A 18 -7.78 -12.34 -7.99
N SER A 19 -8.03 -12.96 -9.16
CA SER A 19 -8.56 -14.32 -9.25
C SER A 19 -7.60 -15.40 -8.70
N LYS A 20 -6.33 -15.08 -8.53
CA LYS A 20 -5.31 -15.97 -7.97
C LYS A 20 -5.06 -15.75 -6.48
N ARG A 21 -5.66 -14.71 -5.88
CA ARG A 21 -5.41 -14.35 -4.47
C ARG A 21 -6.29 -15.17 -3.52
N PRO A 22 -5.70 -15.83 -2.51
CA PRO A 22 -6.44 -16.54 -1.47
C PRO A 22 -7.35 -15.59 -0.68
N MET A 23 -8.63 -15.95 -0.56
CA MET A 23 -9.64 -15.18 0.16
C MET A 23 -10.08 -15.85 1.47
N ASP A 24 -9.54 -17.02 1.81
CA ASP A 24 -9.81 -17.77 3.04
C ASP A 24 -9.68 -16.91 4.30
N ARG A 25 -8.67 -16.02 4.35
CA ARG A 25 -8.47 -15.07 5.45
C ARG A 25 -9.63 -14.09 5.69
N VAL A 26 -10.49 -13.87 4.69
CA VAL A 26 -11.71 -13.05 4.79
C VAL A 26 -12.95 -13.93 4.95
N THR A 27 -13.05 -15.02 4.17
CA THR A 27 -14.24 -15.85 4.12
C THR A 27 -14.43 -16.67 5.41
N MET A 28 -13.33 -17.18 5.99
CA MET A 28 -13.40 -17.96 7.23
C MET A 28 -14.05 -17.19 8.41
N PRO A 29 -13.58 -16.01 8.78
CA PRO A 29 -14.22 -15.26 9.87
C PRO A 29 -15.65 -14.79 9.53
N LEU A 30 -15.95 -14.47 8.27
CA LEU A 30 -17.31 -14.12 7.86
C LEU A 30 -18.27 -15.33 7.98
N ARG A 31 -17.81 -16.56 7.69
CA ARG A 31 -18.59 -17.77 7.95
C ARG A 31 -18.88 -17.96 9.43
N GLN A 32 -17.93 -17.65 10.31
CA GLN A 32 -18.16 -17.70 11.78
C GLN A 32 -19.23 -16.71 12.22
N MET A 33 -19.40 -15.60 11.53
CA MET A 33 -20.46 -14.62 11.76
C MET A 33 -21.81 -15.04 11.17
N GLY A 34 -21.88 -16.16 10.41
CA GLY A 34 -23.11 -16.69 9.83
C GLY A 34 -23.32 -16.38 8.35
N VAL A 35 -22.34 -15.80 7.67
CA VAL A 35 -22.40 -15.55 6.22
C VAL A 35 -22.19 -16.86 5.47
N VAL A 36 -23.02 -17.14 4.48
CA VAL A 36 -22.80 -18.24 3.55
C VAL A 36 -21.92 -17.73 2.40
N ILE A 37 -20.68 -18.22 2.37
CA ILE A 37 -19.70 -17.78 1.37
C ILE A 37 -18.84 -18.96 0.93
N SER A 38 -18.60 -19.09 -0.37
CA SER A 38 -17.76 -20.13 -0.96
C SER A 38 -16.94 -19.57 -2.10
N GLY A 39 -15.74 -20.09 -2.26
CA GLY A 39 -14.85 -19.81 -3.39
C GLY A 39 -14.41 -21.10 -4.07
N GLN A 40 -13.46 -20.96 -4.99
CA GLN A 40 -12.79 -22.10 -5.62
C GLN A 40 -11.63 -22.54 -4.75
N THR A 41 -11.36 -23.83 -4.73
CA THR A 41 -10.30 -24.48 -3.94
C THR A 41 -10.46 -24.32 -2.42
N ASP A 42 -9.60 -24.94 -1.65
CA ASP A 42 -9.54 -24.87 -0.19
C ASP A 42 -9.12 -23.46 0.32
N ARG A 43 -8.60 -22.61 -0.57
CA ARG A 43 -8.16 -21.25 -0.27
C ARG A 43 -9.19 -20.19 -0.66
N ASP A 44 -10.40 -20.60 -1.05
CA ASP A 44 -11.48 -19.70 -1.50
C ASP A 44 -11.04 -18.69 -2.57
N LEU A 45 -10.43 -19.17 -3.65
CA LEU A 45 -10.10 -18.31 -4.78
C LEU A 45 -11.38 -17.75 -5.42
N PRO A 46 -11.37 -16.52 -5.98
CA PRO A 46 -12.49 -16.01 -6.78
C PRO A 46 -12.81 -16.91 -8.00
N PRO A 47 -14.08 -16.93 -8.48
CA PRO A 47 -15.21 -16.15 -8.00
C PRO A 47 -15.75 -16.62 -6.66
N LEU A 48 -16.14 -15.64 -5.81
CA LEU A 48 -16.78 -15.91 -4.53
C LEU A 48 -18.28 -15.80 -4.65
N LYS A 49 -19.01 -16.83 -4.20
CA LYS A 49 -20.48 -16.79 -4.05
C LYS A 49 -20.81 -16.43 -2.61
N ILE A 50 -21.57 -15.37 -2.41
CA ILE A 50 -21.90 -14.82 -1.09
C ILE A 50 -23.41 -14.75 -0.98
N THR A 51 -23.96 -15.34 0.08
CA THR A 51 -25.35 -15.14 0.47
C THR A 51 -25.36 -14.57 1.90
N GLY A 52 -25.90 -13.39 2.07
CA GLY A 52 -25.98 -12.73 3.36
C GLY A 52 -26.92 -13.47 4.31
N SER A 53 -26.73 -13.25 5.61
CA SER A 53 -27.54 -13.82 6.68
C SER A 53 -28.50 -12.77 7.23
N ASP A 54 -29.71 -13.17 7.60
CA ASP A 54 -30.66 -12.29 8.30
C ASP A 54 -30.16 -11.90 9.71
N HIS A 55 -29.32 -12.76 10.30
CA HIS A 55 -28.71 -12.58 11.61
C HIS A 55 -27.22 -12.80 11.53
N LEU A 56 -26.45 -11.79 11.94
CA LEU A 56 -24.99 -11.91 12.07
C LEU A 56 -24.61 -12.02 13.55
N THR A 57 -23.89 -13.09 13.86
CA THR A 57 -23.33 -13.29 15.19
C THR A 57 -22.09 -12.39 15.37
N PRO A 58 -21.99 -11.65 16.49
CA PRO A 58 -20.76 -10.94 16.82
C PRO A 58 -19.57 -11.88 16.90
N ILE A 59 -18.37 -11.38 16.57
CA ILE A 59 -17.15 -12.18 16.54
C ILE A 59 -16.10 -11.65 17.51
N ASN A 60 -15.34 -12.55 18.12
CA ASN A 60 -14.07 -12.23 18.77
C ASN A 60 -12.98 -12.94 17.96
N TYR A 61 -12.18 -12.16 17.22
CA TYR A 61 -11.30 -12.72 16.22
C TYR A 61 -9.93 -12.06 16.19
N THR A 62 -8.88 -12.87 16.32
CA THR A 62 -7.50 -12.42 16.15
C THR A 62 -7.10 -12.64 14.68
N LEU A 63 -6.66 -11.56 14.03
CA LEU A 63 -6.23 -11.60 12.64
C LEU A 63 -4.93 -12.42 12.51
N PRO A 64 -4.89 -13.43 11.64
CA PRO A 64 -3.68 -14.25 11.44
C PRO A 64 -2.58 -13.47 10.70
N VAL A 65 -2.95 -12.41 9.97
CA VAL A 65 -2.05 -11.58 9.17
C VAL A 65 -2.32 -10.10 9.42
N ALA A 66 -1.31 -9.25 9.24
CA ALA A 66 -1.42 -7.80 9.30
C ALA A 66 -2.06 -7.27 8.01
N SER A 67 -3.39 -7.29 7.92
CA SER A 67 -4.13 -6.86 6.73
C SER A 67 -5.27 -5.92 7.07
N ALA A 68 -5.14 -4.66 6.66
CA ALA A 68 -6.20 -3.66 6.78
C ALA A 68 -7.47 -4.06 6.01
N GLN A 69 -7.34 -4.76 4.89
CA GLN A 69 -8.47 -5.21 4.08
C GLN A 69 -9.29 -6.29 4.78
N VAL A 70 -8.63 -7.27 5.41
CA VAL A 70 -9.31 -8.28 6.24
C VAL A 70 -9.99 -7.63 7.43
N LYS A 71 -9.27 -6.73 8.13
CA LYS A 71 -9.81 -5.93 9.22
C LYS A 71 -11.07 -5.15 8.80
N SER A 72 -11.01 -4.38 7.74
CA SER A 72 -12.14 -3.59 7.23
C SER A 72 -13.32 -4.46 6.83
N ALA A 73 -13.09 -5.62 6.23
CA ALA A 73 -14.16 -6.57 5.89
C ALA A 73 -14.91 -7.05 7.14
N LEU A 74 -14.18 -7.32 8.24
CA LEU A 74 -14.78 -7.73 9.51
C LEU A 74 -15.47 -6.57 10.23
N ILE A 75 -14.89 -5.37 10.20
CA ILE A 75 -15.52 -4.16 10.76
C ILE A 75 -16.87 -3.92 10.09
N PHE A 76 -16.93 -3.94 8.74
CA PHE A 76 -18.21 -3.76 8.02
C PHE A 76 -19.23 -4.86 8.29
N ALA A 77 -18.81 -6.09 8.56
CA ALA A 77 -19.72 -7.14 8.99
C ALA A 77 -20.17 -6.92 10.45
N ALA A 78 -19.25 -6.57 11.35
CA ALA A 78 -19.51 -6.31 12.77
C ALA A 78 -20.50 -5.16 12.98
N LEU A 79 -20.44 -4.10 12.17
CA LEU A 79 -21.42 -2.99 12.19
C LEU A 79 -22.86 -3.46 11.91
N GLN A 80 -23.04 -4.62 11.29
CA GLN A 80 -24.34 -5.20 10.97
C GLN A 80 -24.71 -6.36 11.92
N ALA A 81 -23.84 -6.75 12.85
CA ALA A 81 -24.06 -7.85 13.77
C ALA A 81 -25.02 -7.47 14.92
N ASP A 82 -25.61 -8.47 15.57
CA ASP A 82 -26.54 -8.28 16.67
C ASP A 82 -25.80 -8.27 18.03
N GLY A 83 -24.88 -7.30 18.25
CA GLY A 83 -24.08 -7.16 19.47
C GLY A 83 -22.71 -6.53 19.25
N GLU A 84 -21.80 -6.72 20.22
CA GLU A 84 -20.43 -6.22 20.16
C GLU A 84 -19.48 -7.27 19.60
N SER A 85 -18.65 -6.87 18.65
CA SER A 85 -17.55 -7.66 18.11
C SER A 85 -16.20 -7.12 18.56
N VAL A 86 -15.22 -8.00 18.69
CA VAL A 86 -13.84 -7.66 19.03
C VAL A 86 -12.91 -8.20 17.93
N ILE A 87 -12.12 -7.33 17.36
CA ILE A 87 -11.12 -7.68 16.33
C ILE A 87 -9.75 -7.33 16.91
N ILE A 88 -8.82 -8.29 16.87
CA ILE A 88 -7.46 -8.10 17.38
C ILE A 88 -6.50 -8.19 16.20
N GLU A 89 -5.77 -7.11 15.93
CA GLU A 89 -4.75 -7.08 14.88
C GLU A 89 -3.48 -7.84 15.31
N LYS A 90 -2.85 -8.53 14.38
CA LYS A 90 -1.51 -9.10 14.58
C LYS A 90 -0.48 -7.99 14.76
N GLU A 91 -0.44 -7.07 13.79
CA GLU A 91 0.27 -5.79 13.85
C GLU A 91 -0.70 -4.69 13.41
N LYS A 92 -0.48 -3.45 13.90
CA LYS A 92 -1.30 -2.30 13.51
C LYS A 92 -1.22 -2.07 12.01
N THR A 93 -2.40 -1.94 11.40
CA THR A 93 -2.52 -1.64 9.97
C THR A 93 -3.28 -0.33 9.75
N ARG A 94 -3.49 0.06 8.50
CA ARG A 94 -4.23 1.27 8.09
C ARG A 94 -5.55 1.39 8.86
N ASN A 95 -5.80 2.55 9.46
CA ASN A 95 -6.97 2.80 10.33
C ASN A 95 -8.05 3.68 9.69
N HIS A 96 -8.03 3.84 8.37
CA HIS A 96 -8.98 4.72 7.66
C HIS A 96 -10.44 4.32 7.90
N THR A 97 -10.74 3.03 8.03
CA THR A 97 -12.10 2.55 8.30
C THR A 97 -12.57 3.00 9.68
N GLU A 98 -11.71 2.88 10.69
CA GLU A 98 -11.98 3.29 12.06
C GLU A 98 -12.17 4.82 12.14
N ASP A 99 -11.26 5.58 11.52
CA ASP A 99 -11.32 7.05 11.48
C ASP A 99 -12.61 7.52 10.78
N MET A 100 -12.97 6.91 9.64
CA MET A 100 -14.19 7.28 8.92
C MET A 100 -15.47 6.91 9.71
N ILE A 101 -15.51 5.77 10.41
CA ILE A 101 -16.63 5.42 11.27
C ILE A 101 -16.85 6.51 12.31
N GLN A 102 -15.79 6.98 12.98
CA GLN A 102 -15.87 8.06 13.96
C GLN A 102 -16.30 9.38 13.32
N GLN A 103 -15.76 9.73 12.15
CA GLN A 103 -16.12 10.93 11.40
C GLN A 103 -17.62 10.94 11.02
N PHE A 104 -18.19 9.77 10.70
CA PHE A 104 -19.61 9.61 10.40
C PHE A 104 -20.47 9.43 11.66
N GLY A 105 -19.93 9.72 12.86
CA GLY A 105 -20.65 9.68 14.14
C GLY A 105 -20.88 8.28 14.70
N GLY A 106 -20.17 7.28 14.17
CA GLY A 106 -20.23 5.91 14.69
C GLY A 106 -19.33 5.69 15.91
N GLU A 107 -19.66 4.67 16.70
CA GLU A 107 -18.91 4.28 17.87
C GLU A 107 -17.99 3.09 17.56
N ILE A 108 -16.70 3.32 17.64
CA ILE A 108 -15.65 2.31 17.53
C ILE A 108 -14.54 2.66 18.53
N SER A 109 -14.08 1.70 19.30
CA SER A 109 -12.99 1.92 20.24
C SER A 109 -11.76 1.11 19.81
N VAL A 110 -10.59 1.77 19.84
CA VAL A 110 -9.30 1.16 19.51
C VAL A 110 -8.38 1.30 20.71
N ASN A 111 -7.96 0.15 21.26
CA ASN A 111 -6.99 0.11 22.37
C ASN A 111 -5.81 -0.80 21.97
N GLY A 112 -4.70 -0.18 21.59
CA GLY A 112 -3.55 -0.90 21.07
C GLY A 112 -3.89 -1.61 19.76
N LYS A 113 -3.92 -2.95 19.77
CA LYS A 113 -4.28 -3.82 18.65
C LYS A 113 -5.73 -4.31 18.71
N GLU A 114 -6.46 -3.99 19.78
CA GLU A 114 -7.84 -4.40 19.98
C GLU A 114 -8.83 -3.35 19.50
N ILE A 115 -9.77 -3.76 18.69
CA ILE A 115 -10.82 -2.93 18.09
C ILE A 115 -12.18 -3.50 18.52
N ARG A 116 -13.02 -2.67 19.14
CA ARG A 116 -14.37 -3.04 19.57
C ARG A 116 -15.40 -2.27 18.77
N ILE A 117 -16.38 -2.99 18.25
CA ILE A 117 -17.43 -2.45 17.40
C ILE A 117 -18.78 -2.98 17.87
N LYS A 118 -19.70 -2.08 18.21
CA LYS A 118 -21.10 -2.41 18.45
C LYS A 118 -21.87 -2.37 17.14
N GLY A 119 -22.62 -3.40 16.84
CA GLY A 119 -23.45 -3.45 15.63
C GLY A 119 -24.75 -2.66 15.78
N GLY A 120 -25.47 -2.50 14.67
CA GLY A 120 -26.77 -1.82 14.62
C GLY A 120 -26.70 -0.30 14.73
N GLN A 121 -25.55 0.30 14.47
CA GLN A 121 -25.37 1.75 14.53
C GLN A 121 -25.95 2.45 13.30
N THR A 122 -26.31 3.72 13.49
CA THR A 122 -26.69 4.65 12.42
C THR A 122 -25.60 5.70 12.25
N PHE A 123 -25.34 6.07 11.01
CA PHE A 123 -24.33 7.07 10.67
C PHE A 123 -24.97 8.39 10.25
N THR A 124 -24.25 9.48 10.49
CA THR A 124 -24.63 10.82 10.05
C THR A 124 -23.83 11.17 8.79
N ALA A 125 -24.52 11.66 7.77
CA ALA A 125 -23.85 12.14 6.56
C ALA A 125 -22.90 13.31 6.92
N THR A 126 -21.71 13.29 6.34
CA THR A 126 -20.70 14.33 6.51
C THR A 126 -19.93 14.54 5.21
N ASP A 127 -19.40 15.75 5.04
CA ASP A 127 -18.53 16.06 3.91
C ASP A 127 -17.16 15.42 4.12
N VAL A 128 -16.62 14.84 3.05
CA VAL A 128 -15.30 14.22 3.04
C VAL A 128 -14.45 14.82 1.94
N THR A 129 -13.30 15.37 2.30
CA THR A 129 -12.26 15.72 1.34
C THR A 129 -11.28 14.56 1.23
N VAL A 130 -11.22 13.94 0.06
CA VAL A 130 -10.30 12.82 -0.19
C VAL A 130 -8.90 13.37 -0.45
N PRO A 131 -7.90 13.07 0.38
CA PRO A 131 -6.53 13.48 0.12
C PRO A 131 -5.90 12.68 -1.03
N GLY A 132 -4.81 13.20 -1.60
CA GLY A 132 -3.96 12.47 -2.53
C GLY A 132 -3.33 11.24 -1.86
N ASP A 133 -3.19 10.15 -2.62
CA ASP A 133 -2.61 8.92 -2.08
C ASP A 133 -1.09 9.04 -1.93
N ILE A 134 -0.59 8.82 -0.71
CA ILE A 134 0.86 8.83 -0.41
C ILE A 134 1.62 7.79 -1.23
N SER A 135 1.00 6.66 -1.58
CA SER A 135 1.64 5.65 -2.44
C SER A 135 1.85 6.14 -3.87
N SER A 136 0.93 6.97 -4.38
CA SER A 136 1.11 7.65 -5.68
C SER A 136 2.12 8.79 -5.59
N ALA A 137 2.05 9.57 -4.51
CA ALA A 137 2.99 10.65 -4.23
C ALA A 137 4.44 10.15 -4.08
N ALA A 138 4.64 8.95 -3.57
CA ALA A 138 5.95 8.34 -3.30
C ALA A 138 6.89 8.36 -4.51
N PHE A 139 6.37 8.11 -5.71
CA PHE A 139 7.17 8.13 -6.93
C PHE A 139 7.75 9.51 -7.23
N PHE A 140 6.96 10.55 -7.03
CA PHE A 140 7.37 11.94 -7.23
C PHE A 140 8.25 12.46 -6.07
N LEU A 141 8.00 12.01 -4.83
CA LEU A 141 8.89 12.31 -3.70
C LEU A 141 10.29 11.74 -3.97
N VAL A 142 10.36 10.48 -4.40
CA VAL A 142 11.63 9.85 -4.74
C VAL A 142 12.28 10.54 -5.94
N ALA A 143 11.54 10.82 -7.02
CA ALA A 143 12.06 11.56 -8.18
C ALA A 143 12.68 12.90 -7.75
N GLY A 144 11.97 13.69 -6.95
CA GLY A 144 12.47 14.99 -6.47
C GLY A 144 13.71 14.90 -5.57
N LEU A 145 13.93 13.76 -4.90
CA LEU A 145 15.11 13.54 -4.05
C LEU A 145 16.34 13.08 -4.83
N ILE A 146 16.16 12.27 -5.91
CA ILE A 146 17.28 11.61 -6.61
C ILE A 146 17.68 12.26 -7.93
N VAL A 147 16.75 12.98 -8.57
CA VAL A 147 17.07 13.69 -9.82
C VAL A 147 17.81 15.00 -9.47
N PRO A 148 19.00 15.24 -10.05
CA PRO A 148 19.79 16.42 -9.73
C PRO A 148 19.04 17.74 -10.01
N ASN A 149 19.19 18.72 -9.11
CA ASN A 149 18.62 20.06 -9.21
C ASN A 149 17.08 20.12 -9.27
N SER A 150 16.38 19.06 -8.81
CA SER A 150 14.93 19.03 -8.79
C SER A 150 14.36 19.58 -7.48
N GLU A 151 13.18 20.16 -7.59
CA GLU A 151 12.29 20.54 -6.46
C GLU A 151 10.86 20.20 -6.88
N ILE A 152 10.17 19.37 -6.11
CA ILE A 152 8.80 18.96 -6.38
C ILE A 152 7.92 19.26 -5.16
N THR A 153 6.79 19.95 -5.39
CA THR A 153 5.77 20.22 -4.37
C THR A 153 4.49 19.48 -4.69
N LEU A 154 4.05 18.62 -3.79
CA LEU A 154 2.82 17.84 -3.87
C LEU A 154 1.83 18.36 -2.83
N LYS A 155 0.66 18.81 -3.28
CA LYS A 155 -0.37 19.41 -2.41
C LYS A 155 -1.41 18.37 -2.00
N ASN A 156 -1.99 18.56 -0.81
CA ASN A 156 -3.08 17.74 -0.28
C ASN A 156 -2.76 16.23 -0.28
N VAL A 157 -1.54 15.84 0.10
CA VAL A 157 -1.14 14.44 0.21
C VAL A 157 -1.56 13.90 1.57
N GLY A 158 -2.17 12.72 1.59
CA GLY A 158 -2.56 12.04 2.83
C GLY A 158 -1.35 11.68 3.69
N ILE A 159 -1.39 12.13 4.95
CA ILE A 159 -0.33 11.89 5.95
C ILE A 159 -0.84 11.09 7.15
N ASN A 160 -1.80 10.21 6.94
CA ASN A 160 -2.22 9.30 7.99
C ASN A 160 -1.01 8.52 8.51
N GLU A 161 -0.80 8.51 9.84
CA GLU A 161 0.36 7.92 10.50
C GLU A 161 0.60 6.45 10.16
N THR A 162 -0.46 5.72 9.82
CA THR A 162 -0.38 4.31 9.40
C THR A 162 0.11 4.12 7.96
N ARG A 163 0.40 5.21 7.24
CA ARG A 163 0.84 5.24 5.84
C ARG A 163 2.12 6.06 5.61
N THR A 164 2.64 6.72 6.64
CA THR A 164 3.75 7.67 6.51
C THR A 164 5.15 7.06 6.67
N GLY A 165 5.27 5.74 6.60
CA GLY A 165 6.59 5.09 6.71
C GLY A 165 7.63 5.62 5.72
N ILE A 166 7.22 5.95 4.49
CA ILE A 166 8.12 6.54 3.50
C ILE A 166 8.67 7.91 3.93
N ILE A 167 7.88 8.73 4.63
CA ILE A 167 8.33 10.03 5.16
C ILE A 167 9.47 9.81 6.16
N GLU A 168 9.30 8.85 7.06
CA GLU A 168 10.32 8.50 8.06
C GLU A 168 11.60 7.97 7.40
N VAL A 169 11.46 7.12 6.37
CA VAL A 169 12.61 6.62 5.61
C VAL A 169 13.35 7.76 4.89
N ILE A 170 12.64 8.67 4.23
CA ILE A 170 13.25 9.84 3.57
C ILE A 170 14.03 10.68 4.59
N GLN A 171 13.45 10.94 5.76
CA GLN A 171 14.12 11.69 6.84
C GLN A 171 15.35 10.95 7.39
N ALA A 172 15.23 9.63 7.62
CA ALA A 172 16.34 8.80 8.09
C ALA A 172 17.49 8.77 7.09
N MET A 173 17.18 8.78 5.78
CA MET A 173 18.17 8.87 4.72
C MET A 173 18.73 10.28 4.50
N GLY A 174 18.24 11.29 5.24
CA GLY A 174 18.70 12.67 5.14
C GLY A 174 18.17 13.43 3.93
N GLY A 175 17.05 12.98 3.36
CA GLY A 175 16.37 13.68 2.27
C GLY A 175 15.79 15.03 2.71
N ASP A 176 15.90 16.04 1.87
CA ASP A 176 15.30 17.38 2.09
C ASP A 176 13.79 17.29 1.80
N LEU A 177 13.02 17.07 2.85
CA LEU A 177 11.56 17.00 2.85
C LEU A 177 10.98 18.02 3.80
N ILE A 178 10.14 18.92 3.28
CA ILE A 178 9.43 19.95 4.01
C ILE A 178 7.93 19.62 3.98
N ILE A 179 7.29 19.66 5.16
CA ILE A 179 5.86 19.42 5.33
C ILE A 179 5.21 20.72 5.76
N THR A 180 4.24 21.21 5.00
CA THR A 180 3.48 22.44 5.27
C THR A 180 1.98 22.22 5.09
N ASP A 181 1.18 23.21 5.40
CA ASP A 181 -0.29 23.22 5.20
C ASP A 181 -0.97 21.97 5.73
N VAL A 182 -0.64 21.58 6.97
CA VAL A 182 -1.19 20.39 7.60
C VAL A 182 -2.67 20.60 7.93
N ASP A 183 -3.53 19.73 7.39
CA ASP A 183 -4.94 19.60 7.76
C ASP A 183 -5.10 18.37 8.68
N GLU A 184 -5.28 18.63 9.96
CA GLU A 184 -5.43 17.56 10.98
C GLU A 184 -6.75 16.79 10.85
N VAL A 185 -7.77 17.37 10.23
CA VAL A 185 -9.08 16.70 10.05
C VAL A 185 -9.03 15.77 8.84
N ALA A 186 -8.56 16.28 7.70
CA ALA A 186 -8.37 15.48 6.48
C ALA A 186 -7.13 14.57 6.58
N LYS A 187 -6.26 14.76 7.57
CA LYS A 187 -4.93 14.12 7.69
C LYS A 187 -4.14 14.23 6.40
N SER A 188 -4.03 15.46 5.89
CA SER A 188 -3.30 15.76 4.66
C SER A 188 -2.36 16.93 4.84
N ALA A 189 -1.36 17.03 3.96
CA ALA A 189 -0.38 18.12 3.97
C ALA A 189 0.14 18.43 2.56
N THR A 190 0.87 19.53 2.45
CA THR A 190 1.73 19.83 1.30
C THR A 190 3.14 19.29 1.59
N LEU A 191 3.66 18.46 0.68
CA LEU A 191 4.99 17.88 0.77
C LEU A 191 5.89 18.49 -0.30
N THR A 192 7.01 19.08 0.09
CA THR A 192 8.02 19.59 -0.84
C THR A 192 9.33 18.84 -0.63
N VAL A 193 9.90 18.29 -1.71
CA VAL A 193 11.19 17.60 -1.70
C VAL A 193 12.17 18.28 -2.64
N ARG A 194 13.46 18.20 -2.30
CA ARG A 194 14.58 18.68 -3.12
C ARG A 194 15.65 17.63 -3.28
N SER A 195 16.40 17.70 -4.39
CA SER A 195 17.51 16.79 -4.63
C SER A 195 18.49 16.78 -3.45
N SER A 196 18.89 15.59 -3.02
CA SER A 196 19.57 15.38 -1.74
C SER A 196 20.70 14.38 -1.84
N GLU A 197 21.75 14.58 -1.03
CA GLU A 197 22.77 13.58 -0.78
C GLU A 197 22.27 12.59 0.30
N LEU A 198 21.91 11.38 -0.16
CA LEU A 198 21.27 10.39 0.68
C LEU A 198 22.27 9.50 1.42
N LYS A 199 21.89 9.10 2.63
CA LYS A 199 22.63 8.14 3.48
C LYS A 199 21.90 6.80 3.50
N PRO A 200 22.63 5.69 3.70
CA PRO A 200 22.01 4.38 3.85
C PRO A 200 21.22 4.29 5.16
N THR A 201 20.26 3.37 5.20
CA THR A 201 19.47 3.10 6.40
C THR A 201 19.07 1.62 6.48
N GLU A 202 18.58 1.18 7.64
CA GLU A 202 17.92 -0.11 7.80
C GLU A 202 16.41 0.12 7.95
N ILE A 203 15.62 -0.67 7.23
CA ILE A 203 14.15 -0.58 7.17
C ILE A 203 13.62 -1.96 7.58
N SER A 204 13.02 -2.06 8.77
CA SER A 204 12.57 -3.34 9.33
C SER A 204 11.52 -3.15 10.42
N GLY A 205 10.83 -4.23 10.79
CA GLY A 205 9.89 -4.24 11.90
C GLY A 205 8.60 -3.46 11.65
N ASP A 206 8.15 -2.71 12.65
CA ASP A 206 6.82 -2.07 12.69
C ASP A 206 6.60 -1.01 11.59
N ILE A 207 7.64 -0.52 10.94
CA ILE A 207 7.52 0.42 9.83
C ILE A 207 7.05 -0.27 8.55
N ILE A 208 7.37 -1.54 8.35
CA ILE A 208 7.10 -2.28 7.09
C ILE A 208 5.62 -2.23 6.67
N PRO A 209 4.64 -2.52 7.53
CA PRO A 209 3.22 -2.41 7.15
C PRO A 209 2.80 -1.00 6.74
N ARG A 210 3.53 0.04 7.17
CA ARG A 210 3.23 1.46 6.93
C ARG A 210 3.82 2.00 5.63
N LEU A 211 4.62 1.19 4.93
CA LEU A 211 5.29 1.54 3.66
C LEU A 211 5.48 0.35 2.71
N ILE A 212 4.82 -0.77 2.96
CA ILE A 212 5.02 -2.02 2.20
C ILE A 212 4.83 -1.82 0.69
N ASP A 213 3.90 -0.95 0.32
CA ASP A 213 3.58 -0.67 -1.08
C ASP A 213 4.56 0.34 -1.71
N GLU A 214 5.33 1.08 -0.91
CA GLU A 214 6.35 2.04 -1.33
C GLU A 214 7.75 1.40 -1.44
N LEU A 215 7.96 0.18 -0.91
CA LEU A 215 9.26 -0.49 -0.91
C LEU A 215 9.90 -0.62 -2.31
N PRO A 216 9.16 -0.84 -3.41
CA PRO A 216 9.75 -0.82 -4.76
C PRO A 216 10.46 0.50 -5.11
N VAL A 217 9.81 1.64 -4.88
CA VAL A 217 10.42 2.94 -5.17
C VAL A 217 11.43 3.37 -4.11
N ILE A 218 11.31 2.89 -2.87
CA ILE A 218 12.33 3.06 -1.81
C ILE A 218 13.60 2.29 -2.18
N ALA A 219 13.49 1.11 -2.81
CA ALA A 219 14.66 0.40 -3.31
C ALA A 219 15.42 1.23 -4.36
N LEU A 220 14.71 1.91 -5.25
CA LEU A 220 15.33 2.87 -6.17
C LEU A 220 15.99 4.03 -5.42
N LEU A 221 15.31 4.63 -4.42
CA LEU A 221 15.90 5.68 -3.58
C LEU A 221 17.22 5.20 -2.95
N ALA A 222 17.23 3.97 -2.43
CA ALA A 222 18.39 3.35 -1.77
C ALA A 222 19.56 3.13 -2.74
N THR A 223 19.31 2.87 -4.04
CA THR A 223 20.40 2.79 -5.03
C THR A 223 21.17 4.09 -5.19
N GLN A 224 20.60 5.22 -4.79
CA GLN A 224 21.22 6.55 -4.87
C GLN A 224 21.83 7.03 -3.54
N ALA A 225 21.73 6.23 -2.46
CA ALA A 225 22.37 6.53 -1.19
C ALA A 225 23.86 6.19 -1.19
N ASN A 226 24.65 6.86 -0.34
CA ASN A 226 26.07 6.57 -0.17
C ASN A 226 26.30 5.44 0.84
N GLY A 227 26.22 4.19 0.41
CA GLY A 227 26.46 3.00 1.25
C GLY A 227 25.36 1.95 1.14
N THR A 228 25.30 1.01 2.07
CA THR A 228 24.42 -0.15 2.02
C THR A 228 23.12 0.11 2.78
N THR A 229 21.99 0.03 2.11
CA THR A 229 20.65 0.02 2.72
C THR A 229 20.14 -1.42 2.82
N ILE A 230 19.48 -1.75 3.92
CA ILE A 230 18.96 -3.09 4.18
C ILE A 230 17.45 -3.00 4.45
N ILE A 231 16.68 -3.81 3.74
CA ILE A 231 15.24 -3.98 3.94
C ILE A 231 15.01 -5.40 4.46
N ARG A 232 14.24 -5.56 5.55
CA ARG A 232 13.88 -6.84 6.16
C ARG A 232 12.40 -6.87 6.54
N ASP A 233 11.91 -8.03 6.97
CA ASP A 233 10.53 -8.26 7.46
C ASP A 233 9.46 -7.90 6.40
N ALA A 234 9.79 -7.98 5.13
CA ALA A 234 8.94 -7.56 4.01
C ALA A 234 8.43 -8.74 3.15
N GLU A 235 8.26 -9.94 3.72
CA GLU A 235 7.83 -11.16 3.02
C GLU A 235 6.48 -10.99 2.29
N GLU A 236 5.61 -10.11 2.77
CA GLU A 236 4.34 -9.76 2.12
C GLU A 236 4.53 -9.25 0.67
N LEU A 237 5.71 -8.74 0.31
CA LEU A 237 6.03 -8.35 -1.06
C LEU A 237 5.97 -9.50 -2.06
N LYS A 238 6.24 -10.74 -1.61
CA LYS A 238 6.22 -11.94 -2.47
C LYS A 238 4.83 -12.34 -2.94
N VAL A 239 3.80 -11.90 -2.24
CA VAL A 239 2.40 -12.27 -2.50
C VAL A 239 1.56 -11.10 -3.03
N LYS A 240 2.21 -10.05 -3.52
CA LYS A 240 1.57 -8.93 -4.21
C LYS A 240 1.24 -9.29 -5.67
N GLU A 241 1.15 -8.32 -6.56
CA GLU A 241 0.92 -8.52 -8.00
C GLU A 241 1.99 -9.41 -8.63
N THR A 242 3.23 -9.27 -8.16
CA THR A 242 4.41 -10.07 -8.48
C THR A 242 5.16 -10.40 -7.18
N ASP A 243 6.16 -11.26 -7.24
CA ASP A 243 7.20 -11.29 -6.20
C ASP A 243 8.04 -10.02 -6.31
N ARG A 244 7.60 -8.95 -5.61
CA ARG A 244 8.22 -7.64 -5.69
C ARG A 244 9.66 -7.61 -5.17
N ILE A 245 10.06 -8.54 -4.29
CA ILE A 245 11.45 -8.65 -3.84
C ILE A 245 12.34 -9.00 -5.04
N GLN A 246 11.99 -10.06 -5.73
CA GLN A 246 12.77 -10.55 -6.87
C GLN A 246 12.69 -9.60 -8.05
N VAL A 247 11.47 -9.18 -8.43
CA VAL A 247 11.26 -8.35 -9.64
C VAL A 247 11.90 -6.96 -9.52
N VAL A 248 11.88 -6.34 -8.33
CA VAL A 248 12.56 -5.06 -8.09
C VAL A 248 14.08 -5.22 -8.19
N ALA A 249 14.62 -6.30 -7.59
CA ALA A 249 16.05 -6.58 -7.63
C ALA A 249 16.50 -6.82 -9.09
N ASP A 250 15.79 -7.66 -9.83
CA ASP A 250 16.10 -7.96 -11.23
C ASP A 250 16.06 -6.69 -12.09
N MET A 251 14.96 -5.91 -12.00
CA MET A 251 14.78 -4.67 -12.75
C MET A 251 15.90 -3.66 -12.52
N LEU A 252 16.22 -3.38 -11.26
CA LEU A 252 17.24 -2.37 -10.95
C LEU A 252 18.66 -2.88 -11.23
N ASN A 253 18.92 -4.19 -11.10
CA ASN A 253 20.18 -4.81 -11.48
C ASN A 253 20.37 -4.79 -13.02
N ASP A 254 19.33 -5.03 -13.79
CA ASP A 254 19.36 -4.89 -15.26
C ASP A 254 19.69 -3.46 -15.69
N MET A 255 19.32 -2.47 -14.87
CA MET A 255 19.70 -1.07 -15.06
C MET A 255 21.10 -0.73 -14.49
N GLY A 256 21.81 -1.67 -13.89
CA GLY A 256 23.18 -1.48 -13.38
C GLY A 256 23.28 -1.18 -11.88
N ALA A 257 22.23 -1.31 -11.12
CA ALA A 257 22.31 -1.27 -9.66
C ALA A 257 22.91 -2.57 -9.09
N GLU A 258 23.20 -2.59 -7.80
CA GLU A 258 23.69 -3.77 -7.07
C GLU A 258 22.72 -4.10 -5.92
N ILE A 259 21.77 -4.97 -6.20
CA ILE A 259 20.74 -5.42 -5.25
C ILE A 259 20.80 -6.93 -5.10
N THR A 260 20.91 -7.38 -3.84
CA THR A 260 20.80 -8.81 -3.49
C THR A 260 19.44 -9.03 -2.83
N PRO A 261 18.51 -9.78 -3.46
CA PRO A 261 17.26 -10.18 -2.81
C PRO A 261 17.55 -11.15 -1.67
N THR A 262 16.80 -11.04 -0.58
CA THR A 262 16.83 -11.95 0.57
C THR A 262 15.50 -12.69 0.71
N GLU A 263 15.41 -13.57 1.70
CA GLU A 263 14.15 -14.29 1.96
C GLU A 263 13.00 -13.33 2.32
N ASP A 264 13.29 -12.23 2.99
CA ASP A 264 12.33 -11.30 3.58
C ASP A 264 12.54 -9.84 3.17
N GLY A 265 13.42 -9.57 2.17
CA GLY A 265 13.71 -8.20 1.78
C GLY A 265 14.84 -8.07 0.77
N MET A 266 15.69 -7.06 0.92
CA MET A 266 16.75 -6.72 -0.05
C MET A 266 17.94 -6.07 0.65
N ILE A 267 19.16 -6.34 0.14
CA ILE A 267 20.40 -5.61 0.47
C ILE A 267 20.76 -4.80 -0.78
N ILE A 268 20.86 -3.49 -0.63
CA ILE A 268 21.01 -2.54 -1.75
C ILE A 268 22.29 -1.76 -1.55
N GLN A 269 23.24 -1.90 -2.48
CA GLN A 269 24.45 -1.09 -2.51
C GLN A 269 24.20 0.19 -3.31
N GLY A 270 24.45 1.32 -2.72
CA GLY A 270 24.51 2.62 -3.39
C GLY A 270 25.95 3.14 -3.39
N LYS A 271 26.34 4.09 -4.19
CA LYS A 271 25.60 4.90 -5.16
C LYS A 271 25.74 4.25 -6.54
N SER A 272 24.63 3.89 -7.17
CA SER A 272 24.66 3.22 -8.47
C SER A 272 24.51 4.22 -9.63
N GLN A 273 25.23 4.00 -10.72
CA GLN A 273 24.95 4.64 -12.00
C GLN A 273 23.97 3.75 -12.77
N LEU A 274 22.81 4.30 -13.10
CA LEU A 274 21.78 3.56 -13.84
C LEU A 274 21.96 3.75 -15.37
N ASN A 275 21.69 2.69 -16.12
CA ASN A 275 21.81 2.61 -17.57
C ASN A 275 20.46 2.26 -18.20
N GLY A 276 20.33 2.47 -19.53
CA GLY A 276 19.18 2.03 -20.30
C GLY A 276 19.01 0.51 -20.26
N ALA A 277 17.75 0.06 -20.20
CA ALA A 277 17.41 -1.35 -20.18
C ALA A 277 15.98 -1.58 -20.69
N THR A 278 15.68 -2.81 -21.09
CA THR A 278 14.30 -3.25 -21.37
C THR A 278 13.74 -3.92 -20.12
N ILE A 279 12.70 -3.33 -19.56
CA ILE A 279 12.09 -3.75 -18.29
C ILE A 279 10.72 -4.38 -18.54
N ASN A 280 10.57 -5.65 -18.22
CA ASN A 280 9.27 -6.29 -18.20
C ASN A 280 8.64 -6.09 -16.81
N THR A 281 7.57 -5.27 -16.76
CA THR A 281 6.88 -4.96 -15.50
C THR A 281 6.08 -6.14 -14.95
N GLN A 282 5.94 -7.21 -15.71
CA GLN A 282 5.10 -8.38 -15.41
C GLN A 282 3.63 -8.03 -15.10
N GLY A 283 3.18 -6.83 -15.52
CA GLY A 283 1.85 -6.31 -15.23
C GLY A 283 1.70 -5.73 -13.81
N ASP A 284 2.82 -5.44 -13.15
CA ASP A 284 2.81 -4.75 -11.85
C ASP A 284 3.02 -3.24 -12.06
N HIS A 285 1.99 -2.46 -11.72
CA HIS A 285 2.00 -1.01 -11.89
C HIS A 285 3.11 -0.31 -11.10
N ARG A 286 3.48 -0.83 -9.90
CA ARG A 286 4.52 -0.23 -9.08
C ARG A 286 5.91 -0.45 -9.65
N ILE A 287 6.14 -1.61 -10.24
CA ILE A 287 7.37 -1.89 -10.98
C ILE A 287 7.49 -0.93 -12.17
N GLY A 288 6.40 -0.76 -12.94
CA GLY A 288 6.38 0.15 -14.08
C GLY A 288 6.66 1.60 -13.69
N MET A 289 6.00 2.11 -12.65
CA MET A 289 6.22 3.49 -12.17
C MET A 289 7.62 3.67 -11.57
N THR A 290 8.15 2.68 -10.85
CA THR A 290 9.52 2.71 -10.33
C THR A 290 10.54 2.78 -11.46
N ALA A 291 10.38 1.96 -12.50
CA ALA A 291 11.26 1.99 -13.67
C ALA A 291 11.18 3.31 -14.45
N ALA A 292 9.99 3.91 -14.56
CA ALA A 292 9.82 5.22 -15.18
C ALA A 292 10.54 6.34 -14.40
N VAL A 293 10.52 6.30 -13.06
CA VAL A 293 11.30 7.23 -12.22
C VAL A 293 12.80 6.95 -12.35
N ALA A 294 13.22 5.68 -12.37
CA ALA A 294 14.61 5.31 -12.57
C ALA A 294 15.16 5.80 -13.92
N ALA A 295 14.32 5.82 -14.96
CA ALA A 295 14.68 6.32 -16.30
C ALA A 295 15.13 7.80 -16.29
N LEU A 296 14.68 8.60 -15.33
CA LEU A 296 15.11 10.01 -15.17
C LEU A 296 16.58 10.16 -14.78
N LEU A 297 17.22 9.08 -14.29
CA LEU A 297 18.64 9.06 -13.92
C LEU A 297 19.55 8.48 -15.02
N VAL A 298 18.97 7.96 -16.09
CA VAL A 298 19.73 7.34 -17.18
C VAL A 298 20.30 8.43 -18.10
N ALA A 299 21.63 8.51 -18.15
CA ALA A 299 22.32 9.48 -18.99
C ALA A 299 22.45 9.00 -20.44
N ASP A 300 22.68 7.70 -20.62
CA ASP A 300 22.90 7.07 -21.93
C ASP A 300 22.02 5.85 -22.11
N GLY A 301 21.37 5.73 -23.28
CA GLY A 301 20.48 4.64 -23.62
C GLY A 301 19.01 4.97 -23.38
N GLU A 302 18.18 3.98 -23.57
CA GLU A 302 16.71 4.08 -23.43
C GLU A 302 16.21 3.09 -22.39
N VAL A 303 15.17 3.46 -21.65
CA VAL A 303 14.41 2.53 -20.78
C VAL A 303 13.12 2.19 -21.51
N ILE A 304 12.99 0.92 -21.89
CA ILE A 304 11.82 0.39 -22.58
C ILE A 304 10.97 -0.37 -21.56
N LEU A 305 9.72 0.05 -21.38
CA LEU A 305 8.79 -0.61 -20.48
C LEU A 305 7.86 -1.53 -21.26
N GLU A 306 7.96 -2.83 -21.01
CA GLU A 306 7.02 -3.82 -21.50
C GLU A 306 5.88 -4.01 -20.49
N ARG A 307 4.64 -4.18 -20.97
CA ARG A 307 3.42 -4.38 -20.17
C ARG A 307 3.14 -3.22 -19.19
N SER A 308 3.48 -1.99 -19.59
CA SER A 308 3.31 -0.78 -18.77
C SER A 308 1.85 -0.32 -18.65
N GLU A 309 0.93 -0.89 -19.43
CA GLU A 309 -0.52 -0.62 -19.35
C GLU A 309 -1.11 -0.87 -17.94
N ALA A 310 -0.48 -1.72 -17.14
CA ALA A 310 -0.87 -1.95 -15.74
C ALA A 310 -0.80 -0.68 -14.87
N ILE A 311 0.04 0.31 -15.24
CA ILE A 311 0.13 1.60 -14.53
C ILE A 311 -1.23 2.30 -14.52
N GLN A 312 -1.99 2.23 -15.62
CA GLN A 312 -3.31 2.86 -15.74
C GLN A 312 -4.34 2.31 -14.73
N THR A 313 -4.10 1.13 -14.17
CA THR A 313 -5.00 0.53 -13.18
C THR A 313 -5.04 1.32 -11.87
N SER A 314 -3.92 1.90 -11.46
CA SER A 314 -3.80 2.63 -10.18
C SER A 314 -3.52 4.12 -10.36
N TYR A 315 -2.88 4.52 -11.46
CA TYR A 315 -2.52 5.90 -11.72
C TYR A 315 -2.64 6.23 -13.22
N PRO A 316 -3.86 6.46 -13.74
CA PRO A 316 -4.10 6.66 -15.17
C PRO A 316 -3.32 7.84 -15.78
N THR A 317 -3.08 8.91 -15.02
CA THR A 317 -2.40 10.14 -15.48
C THR A 317 -0.90 10.17 -15.14
N PHE A 318 -0.31 9.07 -14.68
CA PHE A 318 1.07 9.04 -14.17
C PHE A 318 2.09 9.64 -15.15
N PHE A 319 2.07 9.24 -16.41
CA PHE A 319 3.02 9.75 -17.42
C PHE A 319 2.73 11.20 -17.81
N GLU A 320 1.48 11.63 -17.78
CA GLU A 320 1.10 13.02 -18.02
C GLU A 320 1.64 13.90 -16.88
N ASP A 321 1.39 13.52 -15.63
CA ASP A 321 1.89 14.24 -14.46
C ASP A 321 3.44 14.25 -14.41
N LEU A 322 4.08 13.12 -14.75
CA LEU A 322 5.54 13.05 -14.80
C LEU A 322 6.10 13.98 -15.87
N SER A 323 5.48 14.03 -17.06
CA SER A 323 5.93 14.87 -18.18
C SER A 323 5.79 16.37 -17.87
N HIS A 324 4.79 16.77 -17.07
CA HIS A 324 4.61 18.16 -16.65
C HIS A 324 5.68 18.64 -15.66
N LEU A 325 6.39 17.73 -15.00
CA LEU A 325 7.46 18.05 -14.05
C LEU A 325 8.84 18.12 -14.69
N ILE A 326 8.98 17.57 -15.90
CA ILE A 326 10.24 17.60 -16.65
C ILE A 326 10.29 18.90 -17.47
N VAL A 327 11.15 19.83 -17.08
CA VAL A 327 11.32 21.13 -17.73
C VAL A 327 12.58 21.12 -18.61
#